data_7f5eef4f449db80cc8280139d6576049
#
_entry.id   7f5eef4f449db80cc8280139d6576049
#
_cell.length_a   1.000
_cell.length_b   1.000
_cell.length_c   1.000
_cell.angle_alpha   90.00
_cell.angle_beta   90.00
_cell.angle_gamma   90.00
#
_symmetry.space_group_name_H-M   'P 1'
#
loop_
_entity.id
_entity.type
_entity.pdbx_description
1 polymer ?
#
loop_
_entity_poly.entity_id
_entity_poly.type
_entity_poly.pdbx_seq_one_letter_code
_entity_poly.pdbx_strand_id
1 'polypeptide(L)'
;MLPPNELDANLGKLTRLSQAKTRSISAENFTGKKGKGGMAIEGRGKYAARDLEQGWKVSPCIDIQAGETVILAEIEGPGAIQSMWYGGTGALDHHRTTILRIYWEDQDQPSVECPLGDFFASGWGYAQIDSIPVTVNPNTSFNCFWPMPFRHKCRITIQNLRQEQINCFYQINYTLSKVPDDLAYFHAQFRRTNPLAYGEAYTIVNDIQGQGQYVGTAMAWGTNNNGWFSEGEIKFFIDGDDQFPTICGTGVEDYFGGSYGWVVDDQYRQYSTPYLGVPQIIRPDGVYHSQQRLAMYRWHIQDPIRFQENLRLTIQALGWRNNGRHLPLQD
;
A
#
# COMPACT_ATOMS: atom_id res chain seq x y z
N MET A 1 27.34 -16.85 9.61
CA MET A 1 26.83 -15.60 9.00
C MET A 1 26.32 -15.96 7.63
N LEU A 2 25.01 -15.89 7.37
CA LEU A 2 24.45 -16.07 6.04
C LEU A 2 25.04 -15.00 5.10
N PRO A 3 25.33 -15.31 3.85
CA PRO A 3 25.81 -14.30 2.90
C PRO A 3 24.78 -13.17 2.83
N PRO A 4 25.22 -11.92 2.71
CA PRO A 4 24.29 -10.81 2.60
C PRO A 4 23.42 -11.00 1.36
N ASN A 5 22.11 -11.01 1.56
CA ASN A 5 21.14 -11.10 0.49
C ASN A 5 21.28 -9.84 -0.41
N GLU A 6 21.46 -10.02 -1.70
CA GLU A 6 21.55 -8.90 -2.67
C GLU A 6 20.29 -8.05 -2.72
N LEU A 7 19.17 -8.58 -2.21
CA LEU A 7 17.87 -7.91 -2.18
C LEU A 7 17.66 -7.02 -0.93
N ASP A 8 18.54 -7.09 0.05
CA ASP A 8 18.46 -6.23 1.22
C ASP A 8 18.80 -4.78 0.89
N ALA A 9 17.83 -3.93 0.75
CA ALA A 9 17.99 -2.51 0.47
C ALA A 9 18.18 -1.71 1.77
N ASN A 10 19.43 -1.52 2.20
CA ASN A 10 19.76 -0.54 3.23
C ASN A 10 21.01 0.24 2.84
N LEU A 11 21.20 1.42 3.42
CA LEU A 11 22.31 2.31 3.08
C LEU A 11 23.68 1.64 3.26
N GLY A 12 23.84 0.76 4.25
CA GLY A 12 25.11 0.05 4.50
C GLY A 12 25.50 -0.94 3.40
N LYS A 13 24.59 -1.32 2.54
CA LYS A 13 24.83 -2.27 1.44
C LYS A 13 25.11 -1.59 0.09
N LEU A 14 24.84 -0.28 -0.04
CA LEU A 14 25.07 0.45 -1.28
C LEU A 14 26.53 0.46 -1.73
N THR A 15 27.47 0.27 -0.82
CA THR A 15 28.90 0.18 -1.10
C THR A 15 29.34 -1.22 -1.59
N ARG A 16 28.47 -2.22 -1.53
CA ARG A 16 28.77 -3.58 -1.99
C ARG A 16 28.40 -3.74 -3.46
N LEU A 17 29.33 -4.22 -4.26
CA LEU A 17 29.06 -4.54 -5.66
C LEU A 17 28.17 -5.78 -5.74
N SER A 18 27.19 -5.75 -6.64
CA SER A 18 26.24 -6.82 -6.92
C SER A 18 26.36 -7.28 -8.38
N GLN A 19 26.04 -8.53 -8.66
CA GLN A 19 25.88 -9.09 -10.00
C GLN A 19 24.46 -8.96 -10.55
N ALA A 20 23.54 -8.40 -9.76
CA ALA A 20 22.16 -8.17 -10.17
C ALA A 20 22.10 -7.22 -11.38
N LYS A 21 21.19 -7.50 -12.30
CA LYS A 21 20.99 -6.69 -13.51
C LYS A 21 19.80 -5.77 -13.30
N THR A 22 20.04 -4.48 -13.19
CA THR A 22 18.98 -3.47 -13.10
C THR A 22 18.20 -3.38 -14.40
N ARG A 23 16.87 -3.30 -14.28
CA ARG A 23 15.91 -3.11 -15.36
C ARG A 23 14.80 -2.17 -14.92
N SER A 24 14.08 -1.61 -15.90
CA SER A 24 12.94 -0.75 -15.65
C SER A 24 11.89 -0.93 -16.74
N ILE A 25 10.62 -0.99 -16.34
CA ILE A 25 9.46 -0.94 -17.24
C ILE A 25 8.74 0.38 -17.00
N SER A 26 8.38 1.06 -18.09
CA SER A 26 7.60 2.28 -18.12
C SER A 26 6.94 2.45 -19.48
N ALA A 27 6.13 3.48 -19.66
CA ALA A 27 5.59 3.83 -20.98
C ALA A 27 6.66 4.22 -22.02
N GLU A 28 7.88 4.51 -21.60
CA GLU A 28 9.04 4.73 -22.49
C GLU A 28 9.84 3.42 -22.76
N ASN A 29 9.50 2.31 -22.07
CA ASN A 29 10.11 0.98 -22.28
C ASN A 29 9.18 -0.12 -21.75
N PHE A 30 8.17 -0.48 -22.50
CA PHE A 30 7.16 -1.46 -22.10
C PHE A 30 7.70 -2.88 -21.80
N THR A 31 8.83 -3.23 -22.39
CA THR A 31 9.40 -4.58 -22.25
C THR A 31 10.48 -4.67 -21.17
N GLY A 32 10.95 -3.56 -20.62
CA GLY A 32 12.10 -3.52 -19.72
C GLY A 32 13.43 -4.00 -20.34
N LYS A 33 13.50 -4.19 -21.65
CA LYS A 33 14.72 -4.67 -22.32
C LYS A 33 15.84 -3.65 -22.23
N LYS A 34 17.08 -4.15 -22.03
CA LYS A 34 18.28 -3.33 -21.97
C LYS A 34 18.44 -2.50 -23.24
N GLY A 35 18.65 -1.19 -23.08
CA GLY A 35 18.89 -0.26 -24.19
C GLY A 35 17.68 0.01 -25.08
N LYS A 36 16.44 -0.20 -24.57
CA LYS A 36 15.21 0.01 -25.31
C LYS A 36 14.33 1.14 -24.75
N GLY A 37 14.84 1.94 -23.84
CA GLY A 37 14.14 3.13 -23.35
C GLY A 37 14.27 4.31 -24.31
N GLY A 38 13.26 5.20 -24.35
CA GLY A 38 13.25 6.43 -25.14
C GLY A 38 13.23 6.22 -26.65
N MET A 39 12.74 5.08 -27.13
CA MET A 39 12.69 4.77 -28.56
C MET A 39 11.38 5.22 -29.26
N ALA A 40 10.39 5.66 -28.49
CA ALA A 40 9.11 6.11 -29.04
C ALA A 40 9.32 7.33 -29.96
N ILE A 41 8.59 7.33 -31.08
CA ILE A 41 8.54 8.45 -32.02
C ILE A 41 7.16 9.14 -32.04
N GLU A 42 6.17 8.48 -31.45
CA GLU A 42 4.80 8.97 -31.27
C GLU A 42 4.33 8.77 -29.82
N GLY A 43 3.58 9.71 -29.30
CA GLY A 43 3.03 9.66 -27.94
C GLY A 43 2.62 11.05 -27.42
N ARG A 44 1.97 11.07 -26.25
CA ARG A 44 1.44 12.30 -25.64
C ARG A 44 2.49 13.35 -25.30
N GLY A 45 3.75 12.95 -25.07
CA GLY A 45 4.84 13.85 -24.77
C GLY A 45 5.50 14.47 -26.00
N LYS A 46 5.12 14.08 -27.22
CA LYS A 46 5.75 14.51 -28.46
C LYS A 46 5.84 16.04 -28.63
N TYR A 47 4.83 16.78 -28.16
CA TYR A 47 4.85 18.23 -28.24
C TYR A 47 6.03 18.87 -27.48
N ALA A 48 6.41 18.33 -26.34
CA ALA A 48 7.55 18.81 -25.57
C ALA A 48 8.91 18.59 -26.28
N ALA A 49 8.96 17.53 -27.11
CA ALA A 49 10.16 17.15 -27.87
C ALA A 49 10.06 17.45 -29.38
N ARG A 50 9.09 18.28 -29.80
CA ARG A 50 8.73 18.50 -31.23
C ARG A 50 9.87 18.97 -32.11
N ASP A 51 10.85 19.69 -31.53
CA ASP A 51 12.00 20.24 -32.23
C ASP A 51 13.28 19.42 -31.98
N LEU A 52 13.12 18.20 -31.39
CA LEU A 52 14.22 17.34 -31.01
C LEU A 52 14.08 15.96 -31.69
N GLU A 53 15.19 15.29 -31.86
CA GLU A 53 15.25 13.97 -32.49
C GLU A 53 14.78 12.86 -31.52
N GLN A 54 14.72 11.62 -32.02
CA GLN A 54 14.44 10.43 -31.20
C GLN A 54 15.40 10.33 -29.98
N GLY A 55 14.88 9.81 -28.88
CA GLY A 55 15.62 9.71 -27.61
C GLY A 55 15.19 10.74 -26.56
N TRP A 56 14.39 11.73 -26.97
CA TRP A 56 13.74 12.64 -26.04
C TRP A 56 12.36 12.12 -25.61
N LYS A 57 11.79 12.72 -24.56
CA LYS A 57 10.51 12.28 -23.98
C LYS A 57 9.37 12.38 -25.00
N VAL A 58 8.77 11.23 -25.33
CA VAL A 58 7.65 11.14 -26.29
C VAL A 58 6.45 10.38 -25.72
N SER A 59 6.66 9.26 -25.03
CA SER A 59 5.61 8.37 -24.51
C SER A 59 5.65 8.29 -22.99
N PRO A 60 5.25 9.35 -22.24
CA PRO A 60 5.42 9.39 -20.78
C PRO A 60 4.37 8.59 -20.00
N CYS A 61 3.25 8.24 -20.63
CA CYS A 61 2.10 7.60 -19.98
C CYS A 61 1.34 6.73 -20.97
N ILE A 62 0.44 5.93 -20.42
CA ILE A 62 -0.59 5.18 -21.16
C ILE A 62 -1.98 5.73 -20.87
N ASP A 63 -2.91 5.50 -21.77
CA ASP A 63 -4.34 5.74 -21.57
C ASP A 63 -5.01 4.40 -21.24
N ILE A 64 -5.85 4.40 -20.21
CA ILE A 64 -6.61 3.23 -19.78
C ILE A 64 -8.08 3.57 -19.92
N GLN A 65 -8.78 2.85 -20.82
CA GLN A 65 -10.19 3.11 -21.10
C GLN A 65 -11.08 2.73 -19.90
N ALA A 66 -12.34 3.17 -19.94
CA ALA A 66 -13.35 2.80 -18.96
C ALA A 66 -13.48 1.27 -18.90
N GLY A 67 -13.38 0.68 -17.69
CA GLY A 67 -13.48 -0.76 -17.45
C GLY A 67 -12.25 -1.57 -17.87
N GLU A 68 -11.25 -0.97 -18.52
CA GLU A 68 -10.10 -1.66 -19.08
C GLU A 68 -9.14 -2.14 -17.98
N THR A 69 -8.56 -3.32 -18.20
CA THR A 69 -7.41 -3.84 -17.46
C THR A 69 -6.20 -3.88 -18.38
N VAL A 70 -5.10 -3.23 -17.97
CA VAL A 70 -3.85 -3.18 -18.73
C VAL A 70 -2.74 -3.86 -17.96
N ILE A 71 -1.88 -4.60 -18.67
CA ILE A 71 -0.64 -5.15 -18.13
C ILE A 71 0.41 -4.04 -18.14
N LEU A 72 0.87 -3.62 -16.95
CA LEU A 72 1.95 -2.66 -16.79
C LEU A 72 3.32 -3.31 -16.92
N ALA A 73 3.45 -4.53 -16.39
CA ALA A 73 4.70 -5.28 -16.44
C ALA A 73 4.45 -6.78 -16.53
N GLU A 74 5.24 -7.45 -17.36
CA GLU A 74 5.37 -8.89 -17.41
C GLU A 74 6.87 -9.20 -17.46
N ILE A 75 7.38 -9.84 -16.40
CA ILE A 75 8.80 -9.96 -16.14
C ILE A 75 9.15 -11.43 -15.95
N GLU A 76 10.06 -11.92 -16.79
CA GLU A 76 10.69 -13.22 -16.60
C GLU A 76 11.87 -13.08 -15.63
N GLY A 77 11.88 -13.95 -14.59
CA GLY A 77 12.86 -13.93 -13.50
C GLY A 77 13.97 -14.96 -13.60
N PRO A 78 14.61 -15.25 -12.49
CA PRO A 78 14.36 -14.76 -11.13
C PRO A 78 14.77 -13.30 -10.91
N GLY A 79 14.08 -12.65 -9.99
CA GLY A 79 14.34 -11.24 -9.72
C GLY A 79 13.55 -10.66 -8.55
N ALA A 80 13.58 -9.34 -8.39
CA ALA A 80 12.76 -8.63 -7.41
C ALA A 80 12.37 -7.23 -7.90
N ILE A 81 11.12 -6.84 -7.66
CA ILE A 81 10.72 -5.44 -7.76
C ILE A 81 11.43 -4.68 -6.65
N GLN A 82 12.06 -3.55 -7.02
CA GLN A 82 12.79 -2.68 -6.09
C GLN A 82 12.00 -1.43 -5.75
N SER A 83 11.32 -0.87 -6.75
CA SER A 83 10.44 0.27 -6.56
C SER A 83 9.38 0.34 -7.65
N MET A 84 8.24 0.95 -7.29
CA MET A 84 7.18 1.29 -8.22
C MET A 84 6.79 2.75 -8.00
N TRP A 85 6.69 3.49 -9.09
CA TRP A 85 6.16 4.84 -9.10
C TRP A 85 4.92 4.91 -9.96
N TYR A 86 3.89 5.60 -9.46
CA TYR A 86 2.67 5.89 -10.21
C TYR A 86 2.32 7.36 -10.07
N GLY A 87 1.87 7.94 -11.19
CA GLY A 87 1.30 9.26 -11.26
C GLY A 87 0.13 9.25 -12.23
N GLY A 88 -0.80 10.16 -12.08
CA GLY A 88 -1.94 10.25 -12.96
C GLY A 88 -2.55 11.65 -12.96
N THR A 89 -3.15 12.02 -14.10
CA THR A 89 -3.95 13.23 -14.20
C THR A 89 -5.37 12.86 -13.82
N GLY A 90 -5.88 13.38 -12.76
CA GLY A 90 -7.25 13.17 -12.39
C GLY A 90 -7.56 13.62 -10.97
N ALA A 91 -8.85 13.73 -10.69
CA ALA A 91 -9.31 14.11 -9.38
C ALA A 91 -8.84 13.09 -8.32
N LEU A 92 -8.71 13.54 -7.09
CA LEU A 92 -8.22 12.78 -5.93
C LEU A 92 -9.03 11.49 -5.63
N ASP A 93 -10.19 11.32 -6.24
CA ASP A 93 -11.11 10.19 -6.11
C ASP A 93 -10.79 8.99 -7.02
N HIS A 94 -9.93 9.16 -8.03
CA HIS A 94 -9.60 8.08 -8.97
C HIS A 94 -8.93 6.87 -8.32
N HIS A 95 -8.20 7.10 -7.24
CA HIS A 95 -7.33 6.08 -6.66
C HIS A 95 -8.10 4.91 -6.03
N ARG A 96 -9.35 5.13 -5.63
CA ARG A 96 -10.26 4.08 -5.12
C ARG A 96 -10.88 3.23 -6.22
N THR A 97 -11.00 3.77 -7.41
CA THR A 97 -11.58 3.14 -8.59
C THR A 97 -10.53 2.63 -9.58
N THR A 98 -9.26 2.72 -9.22
CA THR A 98 -8.13 2.13 -9.94
C THR A 98 -7.59 0.96 -9.14
N ILE A 99 -7.63 -0.24 -9.70
CA ILE A 99 -7.26 -1.47 -8.98
C ILE A 99 -5.88 -1.94 -9.43
N LEU A 100 -4.96 -2.04 -8.47
CA LEU A 100 -3.64 -2.64 -8.65
C LEU A 100 -3.70 -4.13 -8.35
N ARG A 101 -3.15 -4.97 -9.27
CA ARG A 101 -2.94 -6.40 -9.02
C ARG A 101 -1.51 -6.80 -9.34
N ILE A 102 -0.96 -7.69 -8.50
CA ILE A 102 0.35 -8.31 -8.73
C ILE A 102 0.18 -9.82 -8.58
N TYR A 103 0.75 -10.53 -9.55
CA TYR A 103 0.71 -11.98 -9.63
C TYR A 103 2.14 -12.50 -9.61
N TRP A 104 2.40 -13.44 -8.73
CA TRP A 104 3.68 -14.12 -8.69
C TRP A 104 3.58 -15.45 -9.45
N GLU A 105 4.64 -15.78 -10.16
CA GLU A 105 4.75 -16.98 -10.95
C GLU A 105 3.63 -17.07 -12.01
N ASP A 106 3.09 -18.23 -12.25
CA ASP A 106 1.97 -18.42 -13.20
C ASP A 106 0.61 -18.53 -12.48
N GLN A 107 0.45 -17.88 -11.34
CA GLN A 107 -0.82 -17.91 -10.59
C GLN A 107 -1.91 -17.12 -11.31
N ASP A 108 -3.12 -17.70 -11.35
CA ASP A 108 -4.31 -17.04 -11.89
C ASP A 108 -4.88 -16.00 -10.92
N GLN A 109 -4.74 -16.26 -9.61
CA GLN A 109 -5.22 -15.35 -8.57
C GLN A 109 -4.12 -14.36 -8.15
N PRO A 110 -4.44 -13.08 -8.00
CA PRO A 110 -3.46 -12.08 -7.59
C PRO A 110 -3.06 -12.26 -6.12
N SER A 111 -1.78 -12.14 -5.83
CA SER A 111 -1.23 -12.06 -4.48
C SER A 111 -1.35 -10.66 -3.89
N VAL A 112 -1.48 -9.65 -4.74
CA VAL A 112 -1.83 -8.28 -4.38
C VAL A 112 -3.07 -7.88 -5.16
N GLU A 113 -4.14 -7.51 -4.48
CA GLU A 113 -5.33 -6.92 -5.08
C GLU A 113 -5.91 -5.87 -4.15
N CYS A 114 -5.82 -4.61 -4.56
CA CYS A 114 -6.36 -3.50 -3.79
C CYS A 114 -6.55 -2.25 -4.65
N PRO A 115 -7.40 -1.31 -4.22
CA PRO A 115 -7.42 0.03 -4.80
C PRO A 115 -6.04 0.69 -4.69
N LEU A 116 -5.64 1.40 -5.73
CA LEU A 116 -4.31 2.01 -5.80
C LEU A 116 -4.05 2.96 -4.62
N GLY A 117 -5.02 3.80 -4.26
CA GLY A 117 -4.87 4.70 -3.12
C GLY A 117 -4.71 3.97 -1.78
N ASP A 118 -5.45 2.88 -1.58
CA ASP A 118 -5.36 2.08 -0.35
C ASP A 118 -4.01 1.36 -0.22
N PHE A 119 -3.43 0.90 -1.34
CA PHE A 119 -2.07 0.34 -1.35
C PHE A 119 -1.02 1.34 -0.82
N PHE A 120 -1.23 2.62 -1.06
CA PHE A 120 -0.38 3.71 -0.58
C PHE A 120 -0.91 4.41 0.67
N ALA A 121 -1.79 3.77 1.45
CA ALA A 121 -2.40 4.30 2.68
C ALA A 121 -3.21 5.61 2.50
N SER A 122 -3.66 5.90 1.28
CA SER A 122 -4.44 7.09 0.88
C SER A 122 -5.93 6.75 0.72
N GLY A 123 -6.54 6.09 1.70
CA GLY A 123 -7.88 5.52 1.59
C GLY A 123 -9.03 6.53 1.44
N TRP A 124 -8.86 7.80 1.84
CA TRP A 124 -9.85 8.86 1.71
C TRP A 124 -9.46 9.95 0.68
N GLY A 125 -8.59 9.60 -0.27
CA GLY A 125 -8.04 10.52 -1.25
C GLY A 125 -6.64 10.99 -0.87
N TYR A 126 -6.19 12.08 -1.46
CA TYR A 126 -4.82 12.55 -1.27
C TYR A 126 -4.51 12.92 0.18
N ALA A 127 -3.44 12.34 0.68
CA ALA A 127 -2.73 12.79 1.88
C ALA A 127 -1.24 12.63 1.64
N GLN A 128 -0.42 13.56 2.10
CA GLN A 128 1.02 13.40 2.06
C GLN A 128 1.45 12.31 3.04
N ILE A 129 2.24 11.36 2.57
CA ILE A 129 2.72 10.22 3.36
C ILE A 129 4.23 10.13 3.20
N ASP A 130 4.94 10.14 4.34
CA ASP A 130 6.40 10.15 4.43
C ASP A 130 6.91 8.91 5.18
N SER A 131 6.53 7.72 4.68
CA SER A 131 6.99 6.46 5.30
C SER A 131 8.09 5.79 4.49
N ILE A 132 8.78 4.81 5.10
CA ILE A 132 9.88 4.10 4.42
C ILE A 132 9.37 3.27 3.23
N PRO A 133 8.35 2.42 3.38
CA PRO A 133 7.98 1.52 2.29
C PRO A 133 7.07 2.15 1.24
N VAL A 134 6.33 3.20 1.59
CA VAL A 134 5.47 3.93 0.66
C VAL A 134 5.47 5.42 0.96
N THR A 135 5.53 6.24 -0.09
CA THR A 135 5.35 7.68 0.03
C THR A 135 4.29 8.18 -0.94
N VAL A 136 3.57 9.22 -0.52
CA VAL A 136 2.63 9.95 -1.37
C VAL A 136 3.04 11.42 -1.37
N ASN A 137 3.60 11.85 -2.48
CA ASN A 137 4.10 13.21 -2.66
C ASN A 137 3.03 14.13 -3.28
N PRO A 138 3.21 15.46 -3.28
CA PRO A 138 2.26 16.39 -3.84
C PRO A 138 1.76 15.99 -5.23
N ASN A 139 0.49 16.27 -5.48
CA ASN A 139 -0.19 15.94 -6.73
C ASN A 139 -0.30 14.43 -7.02
N THR A 140 -0.46 13.63 -5.95
CA THR A 140 -0.68 12.17 -6.02
C THR A 140 0.42 11.36 -6.70
N SER A 141 1.67 11.71 -6.41
CA SER A 141 2.81 10.93 -6.80
C SER A 141 3.04 9.79 -5.81
N PHE A 142 2.66 8.59 -6.19
CA PHE A 142 2.76 7.38 -5.38
C PHE A 142 4.09 6.68 -5.58
N ASN A 143 4.77 6.34 -4.50
CA ASN A 143 6.04 5.61 -4.54
C ASN A 143 6.00 4.41 -3.59
N CYS A 144 6.42 3.26 -4.07
CA CYS A 144 6.54 2.03 -3.29
C CYS A 144 7.98 1.54 -3.33
N PHE A 145 8.49 1.14 -2.17
CA PHE A 145 9.83 0.60 -1.98
C PHE A 145 9.81 -0.76 -1.26
N TRP A 146 8.64 -1.41 -1.14
CA TRP A 146 8.58 -2.78 -0.67
C TRP A 146 9.39 -3.68 -1.59
N PRO A 147 10.38 -4.46 -1.10
CA PRO A 147 11.07 -5.45 -1.91
C PRO A 147 10.12 -6.62 -2.21
N MET A 148 10.00 -6.99 -3.48
CA MET A 148 9.08 -8.04 -3.89
C MET A 148 9.83 -9.08 -4.76
N PRO A 149 10.42 -10.12 -4.15
CA PRO A 149 11.12 -11.17 -4.88
C PRO A 149 10.14 -12.09 -5.61
N PHE A 150 10.58 -12.63 -6.76
CA PHE A 150 9.87 -13.66 -7.54
C PHE A 150 10.90 -14.61 -8.18
N ARG A 151 10.54 -15.90 -8.31
CA ARG A 151 11.49 -16.94 -8.76
C ARG A 151 11.45 -17.19 -10.25
N HIS A 152 10.27 -17.07 -10.85
CA HIS A 152 10.10 -17.34 -12.29
C HIS A 152 9.46 -16.19 -13.01
N LYS A 153 8.34 -15.66 -12.50
CA LYS A 153 7.56 -14.65 -13.22
C LYS A 153 6.88 -13.64 -12.28
N CYS A 154 6.79 -12.41 -12.74
CA CYS A 154 5.99 -11.36 -12.11
C CYS A 154 5.11 -10.71 -13.18
N ARG A 155 3.79 -10.60 -12.91
CA ARG A 155 2.85 -9.83 -13.72
C ARG A 155 2.18 -8.77 -12.87
N ILE A 156 2.17 -7.54 -13.35
CA ILE A 156 1.53 -6.39 -12.69
C ILE A 156 0.49 -5.82 -13.64
N THR A 157 -0.75 -5.68 -13.14
CA THR A 157 -1.85 -5.10 -13.91
C THR A 157 -2.47 -3.94 -13.17
N ILE A 158 -3.10 -3.04 -13.93
CA ILE A 158 -3.92 -1.96 -13.41
C ILE A 158 -5.26 -1.96 -14.13
N GLN A 159 -6.36 -1.75 -13.38
CA GLN A 159 -7.70 -1.70 -13.94
C GLN A 159 -8.35 -0.36 -13.60
N ASN A 160 -8.99 0.23 -14.60
CA ASN A 160 -9.82 1.43 -14.44
C ASN A 160 -11.29 1.03 -14.29
N LEU A 161 -11.87 1.17 -13.10
CA LEU A 161 -13.29 0.90 -12.83
C LEU A 161 -14.21 2.11 -13.12
N ARG A 162 -13.66 3.23 -13.60
CA ARG A 162 -14.45 4.42 -13.92
C ARG A 162 -15.17 4.28 -15.26
N GLN A 163 -16.12 5.20 -15.48
CA GLN A 163 -16.79 5.37 -16.77
C GLN A 163 -16.01 6.23 -17.76
N GLU A 164 -14.86 6.77 -17.33
CA GLU A 164 -14.03 7.70 -18.09
C GLU A 164 -12.62 7.13 -18.23
N GLN A 165 -11.97 7.50 -19.33
CA GLN A 165 -10.54 7.21 -19.54
C GLN A 165 -9.70 7.90 -18.48
N ILE A 166 -8.67 7.22 -17.99
CA ILE A 166 -7.62 7.79 -17.13
C ILE A 166 -6.25 7.71 -17.81
N ASN A 167 -5.32 8.57 -17.36
CA ASN A 167 -3.92 8.46 -17.74
C ASN A 167 -3.14 7.80 -16.62
N CYS A 168 -2.22 6.94 -16.96
CA CYS A 168 -1.30 6.32 -16.03
C CYS A 168 0.14 6.58 -16.44
N PHE A 169 0.82 7.36 -15.62
CA PHE A 169 2.28 7.48 -15.65
C PHE A 169 2.82 6.44 -14.68
N TYR A 170 3.81 5.67 -15.07
CA TYR A 170 4.35 4.66 -14.18
C TYR A 170 5.80 4.32 -14.50
N GLN A 171 6.50 3.85 -13.49
CA GLN A 171 7.82 3.26 -13.62
C GLN A 171 8.00 2.15 -12.59
N ILE A 172 8.39 0.97 -13.05
CA ILE A 172 8.63 -0.22 -12.23
C ILE A 172 10.07 -0.59 -12.39
N ASN A 173 10.86 -0.38 -11.34
CA ASN A 173 12.28 -0.73 -11.31
C ASN A 173 12.45 -2.08 -10.64
N TYR A 174 13.23 -2.95 -11.26
CA TYR A 174 13.48 -4.30 -10.77
C TYR A 174 14.92 -4.75 -11.04
N THR A 175 15.32 -5.79 -10.34
CA THR A 175 16.58 -6.49 -10.59
C THR A 175 16.32 -7.90 -11.04
N LEU A 176 17.15 -8.39 -11.93
CA LEU A 176 17.27 -9.82 -12.26
C LEU A 176 18.50 -10.37 -11.54
N SER A 177 18.26 -11.27 -10.61
CA SER A 177 19.29 -11.91 -9.79
C SER A 177 18.74 -13.22 -9.22
N LYS A 178 19.62 -14.08 -8.73
CA LYS A 178 19.21 -15.27 -7.97
C LYS A 178 18.39 -14.83 -6.75
N VAL A 179 17.27 -15.49 -6.52
CA VAL A 179 16.40 -15.30 -5.34
C VAL A 179 16.62 -16.48 -4.39
N PRO A 180 17.07 -16.26 -3.16
CA PRO A 180 17.17 -17.30 -2.14
C PRO A 180 15.84 -17.96 -1.81
N ASP A 181 15.87 -19.24 -1.44
CA ASP A 181 14.66 -20.04 -1.19
C ASP A 181 13.91 -19.62 0.09
N ASP A 182 14.59 -18.96 1.01
CA ASP A 182 14.04 -18.44 2.27
C ASP A 182 13.35 -17.07 2.15
N LEU A 183 13.30 -16.50 0.96
CA LEU A 183 12.57 -15.24 0.74
C LEU A 183 11.08 -15.49 0.45
N ALA A 184 10.23 -14.79 1.20
CA ALA A 184 8.80 -14.84 1.02
C ALA A 184 8.33 -13.94 -0.12
N TYR A 185 7.19 -14.29 -0.75
CA TYR A 185 6.48 -13.42 -1.67
C TYR A 185 5.74 -12.33 -0.92
N PHE A 186 5.62 -11.17 -1.55
CA PHE A 186 4.83 -10.06 -1.02
C PHE A 186 3.33 -10.27 -1.32
N HIS A 187 2.49 -10.10 -0.31
CA HIS A 187 1.04 -10.15 -0.41
C HIS A 187 0.41 -8.88 0.15
N ALA A 188 -0.68 -8.43 -0.45
CA ALA A 188 -1.53 -7.38 0.10
C ALA A 188 -2.99 -7.62 -0.26
N GLN A 189 -3.89 -7.48 0.72
CA GLN A 189 -5.32 -7.69 0.56
C GLN A 189 -6.07 -6.41 0.92
N PHE A 190 -7.16 -6.14 0.21
CA PHE A 190 -8.12 -5.11 0.54
C PHE A 190 -9.37 -5.74 1.15
N ARG A 191 -9.82 -5.22 2.29
CA ARG A 191 -11.07 -5.59 2.93
C ARG A 191 -11.88 -4.33 3.24
N ARG A 192 -13.19 -4.42 3.16
CA ARG A 192 -14.09 -3.32 3.50
C ARG A 192 -15.35 -3.84 4.15
N THR A 193 -15.71 -3.23 5.27
CA THR A 193 -17.02 -3.41 5.93
C THR A 193 -17.59 -2.02 6.20
N ASN A 194 -18.88 -1.81 5.88
CA ASN A 194 -19.56 -0.55 6.11
C ASN A 194 -21.09 -0.76 6.08
N PRO A 195 -21.79 -0.55 7.22
CA PRO A 195 -21.21 -0.38 8.55
C PRO A 195 -20.64 -1.68 9.11
N LEU A 196 -19.74 -1.57 10.10
CA LEU A 196 -19.38 -2.71 10.93
C LEU A 196 -20.58 -3.08 11.81
N ALA A 197 -20.91 -4.36 11.91
CA ALA A 197 -22.02 -4.82 12.74
C ALA A 197 -21.74 -4.56 14.23
N TYR A 198 -22.80 -4.19 14.96
CA TYR A 198 -22.69 -3.86 16.39
C TYR A 198 -22.16 -5.05 17.20
N GLY A 199 -21.15 -4.79 18.01
CA GLY A 199 -20.51 -5.78 18.86
C GLY A 199 -19.52 -6.73 18.15
N GLU A 200 -19.31 -6.54 16.84
CA GLU A 200 -18.32 -7.30 16.09
C GLU A 200 -16.97 -6.57 16.00
N ALA A 201 -15.91 -7.36 16.02
CA ALA A 201 -14.58 -6.86 15.70
C ALA A 201 -14.38 -6.87 14.18
N TYR A 202 -13.74 -5.83 13.63
CA TYR A 202 -13.37 -5.80 12.22
C TYR A 202 -12.22 -6.78 11.95
N THR A 203 -12.39 -7.64 10.97
CA THR A 203 -11.34 -8.57 10.52
C THR A 203 -10.42 -7.89 9.53
N ILE A 204 -9.15 -7.68 9.89
CA ILE A 204 -8.11 -7.16 9.02
C ILE A 204 -7.55 -8.27 8.14
N VAL A 205 -7.18 -9.39 8.75
CA VAL A 205 -6.66 -10.58 8.06
C VAL A 205 -7.31 -11.82 8.65
N ASN A 206 -7.67 -12.77 7.79
CA ASN A 206 -8.20 -14.07 8.18
C ASN A 206 -7.72 -15.16 7.22
N ASP A 207 -7.70 -16.39 7.69
CA ASP A 207 -7.40 -17.59 6.91
C ASP A 207 -6.02 -17.59 6.22
N ILE A 208 -5.05 -16.86 6.78
CA ILE A 208 -3.66 -16.99 6.33
C ILE A 208 -3.11 -18.31 6.85
N GLN A 209 -2.63 -19.15 5.94
CA GLN A 209 -2.02 -20.44 6.24
C GLN A 209 -0.59 -20.47 5.72
N GLY A 210 0.31 -21.09 6.48
CA GLY A 210 1.73 -21.21 6.17
C GLY A 210 2.60 -20.25 6.96
N GLN A 211 3.89 -20.22 6.63
CA GLN A 211 4.89 -19.39 7.29
C GLN A 211 4.99 -18.01 6.66
N GLY A 212 5.09 -16.98 7.49
CA GLY A 212 5.21 -15.61 6.98
C GLY A 212 5.51 -14.56 8.04
N GLN A 213 5.49 -13.31 7.58
CA GLN A 213 5.63 -12.13 8.43
C GLN A 213 4.55 -11.11 8.04
N TYR A 214 3.77 -10.69 9.00
CA TYR A 214 2.87 -9.57 8.81
C TYR A 214 3.66 -8.26 8.97
N VAL A 215 3.60 -7.43 7.93
CA VAL A 215 4.46 -6.25 7.81
C VAL A 215 3.70 -4.93 7.88
N GLY A 216 2.38 -4.95 7.97
CA GLY A 216 1.66 -3.71 8.21
C GLY A 216 0.19 -3.65 7.84
N THR A 217 -0.44 -2.60 8.34
CA THR A 217 -1.83 -2.21 8.09
C THR A 217 -1.88 -0.80 7.52
N ALA A 218 -2.62 -0.60 6.44
CA ALA A 218 -3.17 0.69 6.05
C ALA A 218 -4.68 0.65 6.27
N MET A 219 -5.24 1.64 6.97
CA MET A 219 -6.64 1.62 7.37
C MET A 219 -7.34 2.95 7.08
N ALA A 220 -8.50 2.88 6.46
CA ALA A 220 -9.42 3.98 6.29
C ALA A 220 -10.61 3.77 7.22
N TRP A 221 -10.75 4.61 8.25
CA TRP A 221 -11.77 4.51 9.28
C TRP A 221 -12.76 5.66 9.16
N GLY A 222 -14.05 5.36 9.19
CA GLY A 222 -15.12 6.34 9.20
C GLY A 222 -15.97 6.20 10.45
N THR A 223 -16.27 7.30 11.15
CA THR A 223 -17.12 7.29 12.33
C THR A 223 -18.51 7.84 12.02
N ASN A 224 -19.56 7.12 12.46
CA ASN A 224 -20.95 7.51 12.25
C ASN A 224 -21.60 8.10 13.53
N ASN A 225 -20.89 8.09 14.65
CA ASN A 225 -21.39 8.55 15.95
C ASN A 225 -20.55 9.68 16.53
N ASN A 226 -21.19 10.49 17.37
CA ASN A 226 -20.47 11.46 18.21
C ASN A 226 -19.82 10.72 19.38
N GLY A 227 -18.62 11.15 19.75
CA GLY A 227 -17.86 10.66 20.88
C GLY A 227 -16.51 10.08 20.50
N TRP A 228 -15.89 9.45 21.47
CA TRP A 228 -14.59 8.81 21.33
C TRP A 228 -14.75 7.39 20.76
N PHE A 229 -13.91 7.00 19.81
CA PHE A 229 -14.07 5.74 19.06
C PHE A 229 -12.87 4.80 19.12
N SER A 230 -11.72 5.21 19.64
CA SER A 230 -10.49 4.47 19.38
C SER A 230 -9.90 3.70 20.58
N GLU A 231 -10.77 3.28 21.53
CA GLU A 231 -10.39 2.36 22.63
C GLU A 231 -10.21 0.91 22.18
N GLY A 232 -10.59 0.59 20.94
CA GLY A 232 -10.59 -0.78 20.44
C GLY A 232 -9.19 -1.37 20.27
N GLU A 233 -9.02 -2.59 20.73
CA GLU A 233 -7.75 -3.31 20.67
C GLU A 233 -7.56 -3.97 19.32
N ILE A 234 -6.34 -3.88 18.77
CA ILE A 234 -5.89 -4.78 17.71
C ILE A 234 -5.40 -6.09 18.33
N LYS A 235 -5.75 -7.21 17.71
CA LYS A 235 -5.44 -8.55 18.20
C LYS A 235 -4.83 -9.42 17.12
N PHE A 236 -3.66 -10.01 17.43
CA PHE A 236 -2.97 -10.94 16.55
C PHE A 236 -3.09 -12.35 17.15
N PHE A 237 -3.81 -13.21 16.44
CA PHE A 237 -3.96 -14.63 16.72
C PHE A 237 -2.96 -15.38 15.85
N ILE A 238 -1.97 -16.02 16.47
CA ILE A 238 -0.78 -16.57 15.85
C ILE A 238 -0.70 -18.07 16.16
N ASP A 239 -0.43 -18.88 15.13
CA ASP A 239 -0.04 -20.29 15.25
C ASP A 239 -0.96 -21.11 16.16
N GLY A 240 -2.25 -21.11 15.84
CA GLY A 240 -3.27 -21.87 16.55
C GLY A 240 -3.97 -21.15 17.70
N ASP A 241 -3.68 -19.87 17.93
CA ASP A 241 -4.48 -19.06 18.86
C ASP A 241 -5.95 -19.05 18.43
N ASP A 242 -6.86 -19.33 19.38
CA ASP A 242 -8.29 -19.39 19.13
C ASP A 242 -9.05 -18.28 19.87
N GLN A 243 -9.25 -18.46 21.17
CA GLN A 243 -10.04 -17.54 22.01
C GLN A 243 -9.28 -16.27 22.37
N PHE A 244 -8.01 -16.38 22.68
CA PHE A 244 -7.16 -15.26 23.12
C PHE A 244 -5.98 -15.09 22.18
N PRO A 245 -5.59 -13.83 21.86
CA PRO A 245 -4.48 -13.56 20.96
C PRO A 245 -3.12 -13.64 21.66
N THR A 246 -2.08 -13.97 20.93
CA THR A 246 -0.68 -13.82 21.39
C THR A 246 -0.32 -12.35 21.59
N ILE A 247 -0.82 -11.44 20.71
CA ILE A 247 -0.58 -10.00 20.83
C ILE A 247 -1.93 -9.29 20.93
N CYS A 248 -2.08 -8.47 21.99
CA CYS A 248 -3.23 -7.61 22.22
C CYS A 248 -2.75 -6.16 22.38
N GLY A 249 -3.27 -5.25 21.57
CA GLY A 249 -3.01 -3.82 21.71
C GLY A 249 -3.84 -3.19 22.82
N THR A 250 -3.69 -1.88 23.00
CA THR A 250 -4.36 -1.09 24.05
C THR A 250 -5.38 -0.10 23.50
N GLY A 251 -5.30 0.24 22.23
CA GLY A 251 -6.22 1.16 21.54
C GLY A 251 -5.89 1.30 20.07
N VAL A 252 -6.85 1.81 19.31
CA VAL A 252 -6.65 2.08 17.87
C VAL A 252 -5.57 3.15 17.69
N GLU A 253 -5.66 4.26 18.44
CA GLU A 253 -4.67 5.33 18.35
C GLU A 253 -3.27 4.86 18.74
N ASP A 254 -3.16 3.99 19.75
CA ASP A 254 -1.90 3.44 20.23
C ASP A 254 -1.23 2.59 19.15
N TYR A 255 -2.03 1.75 18.48
CA TYR A 255 -1.54 0.92 17.40
C TYR A 255 -0.95 1.73 16.25
N PHE A 256 -1.58 2.84 15.89
CA PHE A 256 -1.08 3.74 14.84
C PHE A 256 -0.06 4.78 15.36
N GLY A 257 0.39 4.65 16.63
CA GLY A 257 1.50 5.39 17.22
C GLY A 257 1.12 6.75 17.79
N GLY A 258 -0.15 6.96 18.08
CA GLY A 258 -0.64 8.11 18.81
C GLY A 258 -0.86 7.84 20.29
N SER A 259 -1.48 8.78 20.93
CA SER A 259 -2.03 8.68 22.28
C SER A 259 -3.10 9.74 22.50
N TYR A 260 -3.98 9.52 23.48
CA TYR A 260 -5.03 10.49 23.84
C TYR A 260 -5.79 11.07 22.65
N GLY A 261 -6.13 10.21 21.68
CA GLY A 261 -6.95 10.57 20.52
C GLY A 261 -6.32 11.53 19.53
N TRP A 262 -4.99 11.65 19.52
CA TRP A 262 -4.26 12.59 18.66
C TRP A 262 -4.63 14.07 18.89
N VAL A 263 -5.23 14.40 20.04
CA VAL A 263 -5.73 15.74 20.34
C VAL A 263 -4.68 16.53 21.10
N VAL A 264 -4.33 17.71 20.58
CA VAL A 264 -3.49 18.72 21.24
C VAL A 264 -4.19 20.05 21.07
N ASP A 265 -4.41 20.78 22.19
CA ASP A 265 -5.12 22.05 22.21
C ASP A 265 -6.49 22.00 21.52
N ASP A 266 -7.31 21.01 21.89
CA ASP A 266 -8.64 20.73 21.34
C ASP A 266 -8.69 20.54 19.81
N GLN A 267 -7.58 20.11 19.23
CA GLN A 267 -7.48 19.84 17.80
C GLN A 267 -6.80 18.50 17.51
N TYR A 268 -7.32 17.76 16.54
CA TYR A 268 -6.60 16.62 15.99
C TYR A 268 -5.31 17.07 15.31
N ARG A 269 -4.23 16.31 15.52
CA ARG A 269 -2.94 16.52 14.86
C ARG A 269 -2.65 15.35 13.92
N GLN A 270 -2.45 15.68 12.66
CA GLN A 270 -2.01 14.74 11.64
C GLN A 270 -0.49 14.57 11.75
N TYR A 271 -0.02 13.38 11.42
CA TYR A 271 1.40 13.09 11.32
C TYR A 271 1.67 11.95 10.34
N SER A 272 2.87 11.95 9.80
CA SER A 272 3.40 10.88 8.97
C SER A 272 4.86 10.68 9.35
N THR A 273 5.23 9.46 9.72
CA THR A 273 6.57 9.10 10.18
C THR A 273 7.06 7.85 9.45
N PRO A 274 8.32 7.46 9.56
CA PRO A 274 8.87 6.33 8.83
C PRO A 274 8.09 5.01 8.91
N TYR A 275 7.42 4.74 10.04
CA TYR A 275 6.78 3.43 10.29
C TYR A 275 5.29 3.49 10.60
N LEU A 276 4.75 4.64 10.97
CA LEU A 276 3.37 4.80 11.40
C LEU A 276 2.89 6.23 11.20
N GLY A 277 1.58 6.42 11.14
CA GLY A 277 1.02 7.75 10.98
C GLY A 277 -0.49 7.80 10.83
N VAL A 278 -1.02 9.00 11.01
CA VAL A 278 -2.39 9.41 10.71
C VAL A 278 -2.31 10.63 9.78
N PRO A 279 -1.98 10.40 8.50
CA PRO A 279 -1.72 11.49 7.55
C PRO A 279 -2.97 12.26 7.13
N GLN A 280 -4.16 11.74 7.41
CA GLN A 280 -5.40 12.41 7.03
C GLN A 280 -6.47 12.25 8.10
N ILE A 281 -7.03 13.38 8.54
CA ILE A 281 -8.18 13.46 9.42
C ILE A 281 -9.17 14.46 8.82
N ILE A 282 -10.29 13.96 8.30
CA ILE A 282 -11.40 14.74 7.77
C ILE A 282 -12.45 14.83 8.87
N ARG A 283 -12.84 16.03 9.22
CA ARG A 283 -13.75 16.28 10.36
C ARG A 283 -14.68 17.47 10.06
N PRO A 284 -15.78 17.25 9.34
CA PRO A 284 -16.63 18.37 8.93
C PRO A 284 -17.22 19.13 10.10
N ASP A 285 -17.49 18.44 11.24
CA ASP A 285 -18.20 19.01 12.38
C ASP A 285 -17.31 19.24 13.62
N GLY A 286 -16.02 18.92 13.56
CA GLY A 286 -15.06 19.12 14.66
C GLY A 286 -14.62 17.86 15.39
N VAL A 287 -13.99 18.05 16.56
CA VAL A 287 -13.43 16.94 17.36
C VAL A 287 -14.56 16.20 18.08
N TYR A 288 -14.49 14.85 18.10
CA TYR A 288 -15.48 13.96 18.70
C TYR A 288 -16.92 14.08 18.15
N HIS A 289 -17.06 14.58 16.94
CA HIS A 289 -18.31 14.58 16.20
C HIS A 289 -18.35 13.45 15.17
N SER A 290 -19.56 13.14 14.68
CA SER A 290 -19.75 12.15 13.62
C SER A 290 -19.08 12.56 12.30
N GLN A 291 -19.07 11.65 11.33
CA GLN A 291 -18.53 11.87 9.99
C GLN A 291 -17.01 12.15 9.95
N GLN A 292 -16.29 11.79 10.99
CA GLN A 292 -14.82 11.79 10.93
C GLN A 292 -14.33 10.65 10.03
N ARG A 293 -13.30 10.94 9.24
CA ARG A 293 -12.64 9.94 8.40
C ARG A 293 -11.15 10.06 8.61
N LEU A 294 -10.53 8.93 8.96
CA LEU A 294 -9.11 8.87 9.25
C LEU A 294 -8.44 7.90 8.27
N ALA A 295 -7.35 8.32 7.65
CA ALA A 295 -6.43 7.41 7.01
C ALA A 295 -5.24 7.20 7.97
N MET A 296 -4.91 5.95 8.22
CA MET A 296 -3.91 5.56 9.21
C MET A 296 -3.03 4.46 8.64
N TYR A 297 -1.78 4.40 9.06
CA TYR A 297 -0.90 3.27 8.69
C TYR A 297 0.04 2.91 9.82
N ARG A 298 0.39 1.62 9.88
CA ARG A 298 1.51 1.09 10.64
C ARG A 298 2.26 0.03 9.85
N TRP A 299 3.58 0.18 9.76
CA TRP A 299 4.48 -0.75 9.11
C TRP A 299 5.35 -1.44 10.15
N HIS A 300 5.21 -2.75 10.28
CA HIS A 300 5.99 -3.61 11.17
C HIS A 300 7.33 -3.99 10.54
N ILE A 301 8.18 -2.97 10.25
CA ILE A 301 9.49 -3.18 9.63
C ILE A 301 10.54 -3.50 10.70
N GLN A 302 10.47 -2.79 11.85
CA GLN A 302 11.37 -3.02 12.98
C GLN A 302 10.91 -4.18 13.85
N ASP A 303 9.62 -4.44 13.87
CA ASP A 303 8.93 -5.42 14.70
C ASP A 303 8.02 -6.36 13.88
N PRO A 304 8.51 -7.06 12.83
CA PRO A 304 7.68 -7.94 12.00
C PRO A 304 6.97 -9.01 12.84
N ILE A 305 5.66 -9.17 12.63
CA ILE A 305 4.87 -10.18 13.34
C ILE A 305 5.01 -11.50 12.60
N ARG A 306 5.79 -12.41 13.16
CA ARG A 306 6.14 -13.71 12.56
C ARG A 306 5.15 -14.78 12.97
N PHE A 307 4.81 -15.64 12.00
CA PHE A 307 3.99 -16.82 12.21
C PHE A 307 4.54 -18.00 11.42
N GLN A 308 4.33 -19.22 11.92
CA GLN A 308 4.84 -20.46 11.32
C GLN A 308 3.75 -21.31 10.66
N GLU A 309 2.51 -21.18 11.13
CA GLU A 309 1.39 -22.00 10.68
C GLU A 309 0.21 -21.17 10.17
N ASN A 310 -0.22 -20.17 10.94
CA ASN A 310 -1.37 -19.36 10.58
C ASN A 310 -1.39 -17.99 11.26
N LEU A 311 -2.17 -17.08 10.69
CA LEU A 311 -2.39 -15.74 11.22
C LEU A 311 -3.83 -15.30 10.99
N ARG A 312 -4.45 -14.76 12.07
CA ARG A 312 -5.70 -13.99 12.04
C ARG A 312 -5.51 -12.68 12.78
N LEU A 313 -6.06 -11.62 12.25
CA LEU A 313 -5.90 -10.28 12.80
C LEU A 313 -7.25 -9.56 12.83
N THR A 314 -7.61 -9.01 13.99
CA THR A 314 -8.83 -8.23 14.20
C THR A 314 -8.55 -6.92 14.89
N ILE A 315 -9.45 -5.93 14.73
CA ILE A 315 -9.45 -4.69 15.49
C ILE A 315 -10.89 -4.37 15.93
N GLN A 316 -11.04 -3.86 17.14
CA GLN A 316 -12.36 -3.54 17.70
C GLN A 316 -12.74 -2.09 17.37
N ALA A 317 -14.01 -1.83 17.08
CA ALA A 317 -14.61 -0.51 17.10
C ALA A 317 -15.25 -0.29 18.48
N LEU A 318 -14.52 0.37 19.37
CA LEU A 318 -14.92 0.55 20.77
C LEU A 318 -14.66 1.99 21.22
N GLY A 319 -15.57 2.52 22.02
CA GLY A 319 -15.41 3.85 22.59
C GLY A 319 -16.64 4.27 23.41
N TRP A 320 -16.89 5.55 23.52
CA TRP A 320 -18.06 6.09 24.23
C TRP A 320 -18.66 7.30 23.51
N ARG A 321 -19.93 7.53 23.73
CA ARG A 321 -20.68 8.66 23.21
C ARG A 321 -20.52 9.89 24.11
N ASN A 322 -20.72 11.09 23.58
CA ASN A 322 -20.55 12.37 24.28
C ASN A 322 -21.36 12.50 25.58
N ASN A 323 -22.40 11.72 25.81
CA ASN A 323 -23.19 11.71 27.03
C ASN A 323 -22.66 10.76 28.12
N GLY A 324 -21.42 10.32 28.03
CA GLY A 324 -20.78 9.41 29.00
C GLY A 324 -21.23 7.95 28.94
N ARG A 325 -22.06 7.57 27.96
CA ARG A 325 -22.44 6.17 27.78
C ARG A 325 -21.30 5.40 27.12
N HIS A 326 -20.81 4.40 27.83
CA HIS A 326 -19.86 3.43 27.29
C HIS A 326 -20.62 2.42 26.42
N LEU A 327 -20.64 2.65 25.14
CA LEU A 327 -21.21 1.74 24.16
C LEU A 327 -20.21 1.57 23.03
N PRO A 328 -20.07 0.36 22.48
CA PRO A 328 -19.37 0.19 21.23
C PRO A 328 -19.94 1.14 20.19
N LEU A 329 -19.09 1.80 19.46
CA LEU A 329 -19.49 2.61 18.31
C LEU A 329 -19.68 1.68 17.12
N GLN A 330 -20.74 1.89 16.37
CA GLN A 330 -20.91 1.30 15.05
C GLN A 330 -20.40 2.30 14.03
N ASP A 331 -19.41 1.90 13.28
CA ASP A 331 -18.81 2.71 12.21
C ASP A 331 -19.03 2.11 10.82
#